data_194df71a2286cd8bb5f7596a2179afdd
#
_entry.id   194df71a2286cd8bb5f7596a2179afdd
#
_cell.length_a   1.000
_cell.length_b   1.000
_cell.length_c   1.000
_cell.angle_alpha   90.00
_cell.angle_beta   90.00
_cell.angle_gamma   90.00
#
_symmetry.space_group_name_H-M   'P 1'
#
loop_
_entity.id
_entity.type
_entity.pdbx_description
1 polymer ?
#
loop_
_entity_poly.entity_id
_entity_poly.type
_entity_poly.pdbx_seq_one_letter_code
_entity_poly.pdbx_strand_id
1 'polypeptide(L)'
;VRDSQSNGNLEWLTVLPESLQEALDGARLDHRAYVRSKSAETVKAMADLRKAVGEDVSRIVDRVHRLSTGFVIGLAALATGLGVRLTLLSSQKNTWAVAGIIFCFVLLAITWASIIIQRHVSSKSLVNELLNMRRWHKNIHIALTRSDYRELALHPVLDAIRLYKKTAKITIKGMIAASFIFIALFVVAPFFHPGNK
;
A
#
# COMPACT_ATOMS: atom_id res chain seq x y z
N VAL A 1 60.70 -16.54 -64.79
CA VAL A 1 59.65 -15.66 -64.21
C VAL A 1 58.43 -16.52 -63.87
N ARG A 2 58.51 -17.42 -62.84
CA ARG A 2 57.36 -18.22 -62.43
C ARG A 2 57.29 -18.56 -60.92
N ASP A 3 58.26 -18.06 -60.11
CA ASP A 3 58.38 -18.47 -58.69
C ASP A 3 57.94 -17.41 -57.67
N SER A 4 57.46 -16.24 -58.10
CA SER A 4 57.07 -15.17 -57.16
C SER A 4 55.55 -15.17 -56.80
N GLN A 5 54.75 -16.00 -57.41
CA GLN A 5 53.32 -16.08 -57.09
C GLN A 5 52.91 -17.20 -56.10
N SER A 6 53.82 -18.11 -55.77
CA SER A 6 53.51 -19.23 -54.87
C SER A 6 53.67 -18.87 -53.38
N ASN A 7 54.53 -17.88 -53.03
CA ASN A 7 54.77 -17.53 -51.62
C ASN A 7 53.68 -16.66 -50.99
N GLY A 8 52.93 -15.85 -51.76
CA GLY A 8 51.86 -15.04 -51.22
C GLY A 8 50.63 -15.81 -50.78
N ASN A 9 50.43 -17.02 -51.33
CA ASN A 9 49.26 -17.85 -51.00
C ASN A 9 49.48 -18.73 -49.75
N LEU A 10 50.69 -18.88 -49.26
CA LEU A 10 50.99 -19.67 -48.06
C LEU A 10 50.99 -18.78 -46.78
N GLU A 11 51.33 -17.49 -46.94
CA GLU A 11 51.42 -16.56 -45.81
C GLU A 11 50.03 -16.22 -45.22
N TRP A 12 49.01 -16.08 -46.01
CA TRP A 12 47.66 -15.81 -45.49
C TRP A 12 47.01 -17.09 -44.87
N LEU A 13 47.40 -18.30 -45.27
CA LEU A 13 46.94 -19.55 -44.63
C LEU A 13 47.47 -19.73 -43.21
N THR A 14 48.64 -19.16 -42.89
CA THR A 14 49.23 -19.16 -41.54
C THR A 14 48.74 -18.00 -40.67
N VAL A 15 48.40 -16.85 -41.26
CA VAL A 15 47.90 -15.65 -40.55
C VAL A 15 46.40 -15.73 -40.30
N LEU A 16 45.64 -16.47 -41.16
CA LEU A 16 44.19 -16.60 -41.03
C LEU A 16 43.72 -17.27 -39.73
N PRO A 17 44.32 -18.40 -39.28
CA PRO A 17 43.90 -19.01 -38.01
C PRO A 17 44.22 -18.15 -36.79
N GLU A 18 45.27 -17.36 -36.82
CA GLU A 18 45.69 -16.47 -35.72
C GLU A 18 44.74 -15.26 -35.62
N SER A 19 44.40 -14.65 -36.75
CA SER A 19 43.42 -13.56 -36.80
C SER A 19 41.99 -14.02 -36.47
N LEU A 20 41.61 -15.23 -36.85
CA LEU A 20 40.35 -15.87 -36.46
C LEU A 20 40.31 -16.16 -34.96
N GLN A 21 41.40 -16.60 -34.36
CA GLN A 21 41.50 -16.85 -32.93
C GLN A 21 41.35 -15.56 -32.14
N GLU A 22 42.05 -14.51 -32.56
CA GLU A 22 41.96 -13.19 -31.94
C GLU A 22 40.54 -12.57 -32.05
N ALA A 23 39.92 -12.67 -33.23
CA ALA A 23 38.52 -12.25 -33.45
C ALA A 23 37.54 -13.04 -32.59
N LEU A 24 37.76 -14.34 -32.40
CA LEU A 24 36.88 -15.20 -31.60
C LEU A 24 37.01 -14.93 -30.10
N ASP A 25 38.23 -14.66 -29.65
CA ASP A 25 38.49 -14.25 -28.25
C ASP A 25 37.95 -12.84 -27.96
N GLY A 26 38.06 -11.90 -28.91
CA GLY A 26 37.38 -10.61 -28.85
C GLY A 26 35.87 -10.74 -28.74
N ALA A 27 35.26 -11.54 -29.63
CA ALA A 27 33.82 -11.80 -29.59
C ALA A 27 33.35 -12.47 -28.29
N ARG A 28 34.15 -13.36 -27.70
CA ARG A 28 33.88 -13.98 -26.40
C ARG A 28 33.95 -12.97 -25.25
N LEU A 29 34.93 -12.04 -25.28
CA LEU A 29 35.03 -10.98 -24.29
C LEU A 29 33.84 -10.03 -24.36
N ASP A 30 33.47 -9.61 -25.56
CA ASP A 30 32.32 -8.74 -25.79
C ASP A 30 31.02 -9.41 -25.34
N HIS A 31 30.85 -10.70 -25.65
CA HIS A 31 29.68 -11.47 -25.19
C HIS A 31 29.64 -11.56 -23.66
N ARG A 32 30.77 -11.83 -22.99
CA ARG A 32 30.85 -11.84 -21.51
C ARG A 32 30.56 -10.48 -20.92
N ALA A 33 31.07 -9.39 -21.50
CA ALA A 33 30.80 -8.02 -21.07
C ALA A 33 29.32 -7.69 -21.24
N TYR A 34 28.72 -8.05 -22.36
CA TYR A 34 27.28 -7.88 -22.62
C TYR A 34 26.40 -8.64 -21.63
N VAL A 35 26.70 -9.91 -21.35
CA VAL A 35 25.96 -10.73 -20.38
C VAL A 35 26.07 -10.14 -18.97
N ARG A 36 27.27 -9.67 -18.57
CA ARG A 36 27.48 -9.03 -17.27
C ARG A 36 26.71 -7.72 -17.16
N SER A 37 26.74 -6.85 -18.16
CA SER A 37 26.01 -5.59 -18.15
C SER A 37 24.51 -5.80 -18.07
N LYS A 38 23.99 -6.77 -18.85
CA LYS A 38 22.58 -7.10 -18.86
C LYS A 38 22.10 -7.74 -17.55
N SER A 39 22.95 -8.56 -16.91
CA SER A 39 22.63 -9.11 -15.58
C SER A 39 22.63 -8.02 -14.49
N ALA A 40 23.57 -7.08 -14.53
CA ALA A 40 23.62 -5.96 -13.60
C ALA A 40 22.38 -5.03 -13.75
N GLU A 41 21.96 -4.77 -14.99
CA GLU A 41 20.76 -4.01 -15.30
C GLU A 41 19.50 -4.70 -14.77
N THR A 42 19.41 -6.01 -14.94
CA THR A 42 18.29 -6.83 -14.42
C THR A 42 18.26 -6.81 -12.89
N VAL A 43 19.39 -6.97 -12.22
CA VAL A 43 19.49 -6.90 -10.76
C VAL A 43 19.10 -5.51 -10.25
N LYS A 44 19.54 -4.45 -10.92
CA LYS A 44 19.13 -3.08 -10.58
C LYS A 44 17.63 -2.88 -10.75
N ALA A 45 17.06 -3.32 -11.87
CA ALA A 45 15.61 -3.25 -12.11
C ALA A 45 14.79 -4.01 -11.05
N MET A 46 15.28 -5.19 -10.60
CA MET A 46 14.66 -5.93 -9.50
C MET A 46 14.74 -5.20 -8.17
N ALA A 47 15.87 -4.57 -7.87
CA ALA A 47 16.05 -3.78 -6.65
C ALA A 47 15.13 -2.55 -6.64
N ASP A 48 15.04 -1.84 -7.75
CA ASP A 48 14.16 -0.68 -7.92
C ASP A 48 12.68 -1.09 -7.81
N LEU A 49 12.30 -2.23 -8.39
CA LEU A 49 10.96 -2.79 -8.25
C LEU A 49 10.62 -3.12 -6.79
N ARG A 50 11.52 -3.81 -6.08
CA ARG A 50 11.33 -4.14 -4.66
C ARG A 50 11.16 -2.89 -3.81
N LYS A 51 11.96 -1.86 -4.07
CA LYS A 51 11.86 -0.57 -3.38
C LYS A 51 10.50 0.08 -3.64
N ALA A 52 10.08 0.18 -4.89
CA ALA A 52 8.78 0.77 -5.26
C ALA A 52 7.61 0.01 -4.64
N VAL A 53 7.63 -1.34 -4.70
CA VAL A 53 6.61 -2.19 -4.06
C VAL A 53 6.61 -2.01 -2.54
N GLY A 54 7.79 -1.93 -1.91
CA GLY A 54 7.91 -1.68 -0.47
C GLY A 54 7.30 -0.34 -0.07
N GLU A 55 7.53 0.72 -0.84
CA GLU A 55 6.91 2.03 -0.63
C GLU A 55 5.39 1.99 -0.77
N ASP A 56 4.86 1.31 -1.79
CA ASP A 56 3.42 1.18 -2.00
C ASP A 56 2.75 0.36 -0.89
N VAL A 57 3.36 -0.75 -0.46
CA VAL A 57 2.89 -1.55 0.67
C VAL A 57 2.90 -0.71 1.96
N SER A 58 3.98 0.03 2.23
CA SER A 58 4.07 0.93 3.39
C SER A 58 2.94 1.95 3.40
N ARG A 59 2.66 2.60 2.26
CA ARG A 59 1.55 3.55 2.14
C ARG A 59 0.18 2.91 2.44
N ILE A 60 -0.04 1.65 2.00
CA ILE A 60 -1.28 0.94 2.29
C ILE A 60 -1.37 0.60 3.79
N VAL A 61 -0.29 0.16 4.41
CA VAL A 61 -0.21 -0.13 5.85
C VAL A 61 -0.44 1.14 6.68
N ASP A 62 0.13 2.26 6.30
CA ASP A 62 -0.11 3.56 6.94
C ASP A 62 -1.59 3.96 6.90
N ARG A 63 -2.29 3.65 5.81
CA ARG A 63 -3.75 3.88 5.73
C ARG A 63 -4.53 2.97 6.67
N VAL A 64 -4.12 1.70 6.81
CA VAL A 64 -4.70 0.77 7.78
C VAL A 64 -4.52 1.34 9.18
N HIS A 65 -3.33 1.85 9.50
CA HIS A 65 -3.02 2.43 10.79
C HIS A 65 -3.88 3.69 11.06
N ARG A 66 -3.95 4.60 10.10
CA ARG A 66 -4.80 5.82 10.22
C ARG A 66 -6.28 5.47 10.42
N LEU A 67 -6.79 4.45 9.71
CA LEU A 67 -8.17 4.00 9.88
C LEU A 67 -8.40 3.43 11.28
N SER A 68 -7.47 2.62 11.78
CA SER A 68 -7.52 2.05 13.13
C SER A 68 -7.44 3.15 14.21
N THR A 69 -6.51 4.10 14.06
CA THR A 69 -6.38 5.24 14.97
C THR A 69 -7.64 6.11 14.97
N GLY A 70 -8.20 6.38 13.78
CA GLY A 70 -9.47 7.10 13.67
C GLY A 70 -10.63 6.40 14.39
N PHE A 71 -10.66 5.07 14.35
CA PHE A 71 -11.64 4.29 15.10
C PHE A 71 -11.46 4.43 16.62
N VAL A 72 -10.24 4.32 17.12
CA VAL A 72 -9.94 4.47 18.56
C VAL A 72 -10.30 5.89 19.05
N ILE A 73 -9.93 6.90 18.27
CA ILE A 73 -10.29 8.31 18.59
C ILE A 73 -11.81 8.46 18.59
N GLY A 74 -12.51 7.86 17.64
CA GLY A 74 -13.97 7.88 17.59
C GLY A 74 -14.62 7.24 18.83
N LEU A 75 -14.10 6.09 19.28
CA LEU A 75 -14.56 5.45 20.52
C LEU A 75 -14.30 6.33 21.75
N ALA A 76 -13.12 6.95 21.84
CA ALA A 76 -12.79 7.86 22.93
C ALA A 76 -13.73 9.08 22.95
N ALA A 77 -14.04 9.66 21.79
CA ALA A 77 -14.99 10.77 21.69
C ALA A 77 -16.41 10.38 22.14
N LEU A 78 -16.89 9.16 21.77
CA LEU A 78 -18.16 8.65 22.25
C LEU A 78 -18.18 8.42 23.77
N ALA A 79 -17.09 7.88 24.33
CA ALA A 79 -16.96 7.70 25.78
C ALA A 79 -16.96 9.04 26.54
N THR A 80 -16.25 10.02 26.00
CA THR A 80 -16.24 11.40 26.55
C THR A 80 -17.64 12.01 26.47
N GLY A 81 -18.34 11.85 25.36
CA GLY A 81 -19.72 12.33 25.21
C GLY A 81 -20.67 11.74 26.26
N LEU A 82 -20.56 10.43 26.55
CA LEU A 82 -21.31 9.79 27.62
C LEU A 82 -20.96 10.35 29.00
N GLY A 83 -19.66 10.57 29.29
CA GLY A 83 -19.21 11.17 30.54
C GLY A 83 -19.78 12.57 30.77
N VAL A 84 -19.70 13.43 29.75
CA VAL A 84 -20.28 14.78 29.79
C VAL A 84 -21.79 14.72 30.04
N ARG A 85 -22.50 13.79 29.37
CA ARG A 85 -23.94 13.65 29.60
C ARG A 85 -24.26 13.23 31.03
N LEU A 86 -23.54 12.27 31.61
CA LEU A 86 -23.78 11.82 32.99
C LEU A 86 -23.56 12.97 33.99
N THR A 87 -22.54 13.79 33.78
CA THR A 87 -22.30 14.96 34.65
C THR A 87 -23.39 16.03 34.48
N LEU A 88 -23.91 16.26 33.26
CA LEU A 88 -24.98 17.22 33.01
C LEU A 88 -26.36 16.75 33.51
N LEU A 89 -26.61 15.43 33.56
CA LEU A 89 -27.82 14.85 34.15
C LEU A 89 -27.88 15.09 35.67
N SER A 90 -26.75 15.19 36.34
CA SER A 90 -26.70 15.55 37.77
C SER A 90 -26.98 17.03 38.05
N SER A 91 -26.97 17.89 37.02
CA SER A 91 -27.30 19.29 37.13
C SER A 91 -28.81 19.50 37.01
N GLN A 92 -29.43 20.09 37.99
CA GLN A 92 -30.90 20.32 38.07
C GLN A 92 -31.49 21.26 36.99
N LYS A 93 -30.68 21.83 36.07
CA LYS A 93 -31.17 22.75 35.03
C LYS A 93 -31.47 21.99 33.74
N ASN A 94 -32.75 21.87 33.39
CA ASN A 94 -33.25 21.16 32.20
C ASN A 94 -32.65 21.68 30.87
N THR A 95 -32.27 22.94 30.79
CA THR A 95 -31.62 23.50 29.59
C THR A 95 -30.26 22.90 29.28
N TRP A 96 -29.46 22.53 30.28
CA TRP A 96 -28.16 21.90 30.13
C TRP A 96 -28.26 20.44 29.70
N ALA A 97 -29.33 19.75 30.08
CA ALA A 97 -29.56 18.39 29.65
C ALA A 97 -29.81 18.31 28.13
N VAL A 98 -30.57 19.27 27.57
CA VAL A 98 -30.83 19.33 26.11
C VAL A 98 -29.54 19.67 25.36
N ALA A 99 -28.73 20.61 25.83
CA ALA A 99 -27.42 20.93 25.24
C ALA A 99 -26.48 19.72 25.21
N GLY A 100 -26.44 18.93 26.28
CA GLY A 100 -25.67 17.69 26.34
C GLY A 100 -26.11 16.63 25.30
N ILE A 101 -27.42 16.52 25.04
CA ILE A 101 -27.98 15.64 24.01
C ILE A 101 -27.50 16.05 22.62
N ILE A 102 -27.63 17.34 22.28
CA ILE A 102 -27.20 17.87 20.97
C ILE A 102 -25.70 17.67 20.80
N PHE A 103 -24.90 17.93 21.83
CA PHE A 103 -23.46 17.72 21.79
C PHE A 103 -23.09 16.27 21.49
N CYS A 104 -23.73 15.30 22.12
CA CYS A 104 -23.50 13.88 21.88
C CYS A 104 -23.83 13.47 20.44
N PHE A 105 -24.93 13.94 19.86
CA PHE A 105 -25.28 13.66 18.47
C PHE A 105 -24.33 14.31 17.48
N VAL A 106 -23.84 15.52 17.76
CA VAL A 106 -22.82 16.19 16.94
C VAL A 106 -21.52 15.41 16.95
N LEU A 107 -21.05 14.94 18.10
CA LEU A 107 -19.85 14.10 18.19
C LEU A 107 -20.03 12.79 17.41
N LEU A 108 -21.18 12.15 17.51
CA LEU A 108 -21.49 10.95 16.75
C LEU A 108 -21.42 11.21 15.24
N ALA A 109 -22.04 12.31 14.78
CA ALA A 109 -22.06 12.69 13.38
C ALA A 109 -20.63 13.01 12.85
N ILE A 110 -19.82 13.73 13.62
CA ILE A 110 -18.43 14.04 13.25
C ILE A 110 -17.58 12.76 13.13
N THR A 111 -17.72 11.83 14.08
CA THR A 111 -16.97 10.57 14.03
C THR A 111 -17.36 9.72 12.82
N TRP A 112 -18.65 9.62 12.49
CA TRP A 112 -19.12 8.93 11.28
C TRP A 112 -18.65 9.62 10.00
N ALA A 113 -18.75 10.93 9.91
CA ALA A 113 -18.27 11.71 8.76
C ALA A 113 -16.77 11.50 8.54
N SER A 114 -15.96 11.53 9.60
CA SER A 114 -14.52 11.28 9.52
C SER A 114 -14.20 9.90 8.93
N ILE A 115 -14.85 8.84 9.39
CA ILE A 115 -14.63 7.48 8.92
C ILE A 115 -15.06 7.31 7.45
N ILE A 116 -16.20 7.91 7.07
CA ILE A 116 -16.71 7.85 5.69
C ILE A 116 -15.75 8.57 4.74
N ILE A 117 -15.28 9.77 5.12
CA ILE A 117 -14.31 10.54 4.32
C ILE A 117 -13.00 9.77 4.17
N GLN A 118 -12.43 9.26 5.26
CA GLN A 118 -11.20 8.47 5.22
C GLN A 118 -11.34 7.24 4.32
N ARG A 119 -12.46 6.53 4.42
CA ARG A 119 -12.73 5.38 3.55
C ARG A 119 -12.83 5.77 2.08
N HIS A 120 -13.54 6.85 1.77
CA HIS A 120 -13.73 7.32 0.40
C HIS A 120 -12.42 7.75 -0.26
N VAL A 121 -11.62 8.56 0.45
CA VAL A 121 -10.30 9.01 0.00
C VAL A 121 -9.36 7.82 -0.20
N SER A 122 -9.30 6.91 0.77
CA SER A 122 -8.43 5.73 0.70
C SER A 122 -8.82 4.77 -0.44
N SER A 123 -10.11 4.58 -0.70
CA SER A 123 -10.56 3.69 -1.78
C SER A 123 -10.17 4.20 -3.16
N LYS A 124 -10.31 5.51 -3.42
CA LYS A 124 -9.90 6.14 -4.69
C LYS A 124 -8.38 6.04 -4.90
N SER A 125 -7.61 6.27 -3.84
CA SER A 125 -6.15 6.20 -3.92
C SER A 125 -5.65 4.77 -4.17
N LEU A 126 -6.28 3.73 -3.59
CA LEU A 126 -5.96 2.32 -3.88
C LEU A 126 -6.18 1.96 -5.36
N VAL A 127 -7.25 2.46 -5.97
CA VAL A 127 -7.50 2.25 -7.41
C VAL A 127 -6.40 2.88 -8.26
N ASN A 128 -5.97 4.10 -7.92
CA ASN A 128 -4.90 4.78 -8.63
C ASN A 128 -3.55 4.05 -8.49
N GLU A 129 -3.24 3.51 -7.32
CA GLU A 129 -2.03 2.70 -7.10
C GLU A 129 -2.05 1.42 -7.95
N LEU A 130 -3.18 0.71 -8.00
CA LEU A 130 -3.34 -0.46 -8.88
C LEU A 130 -3.17 -0.10 -10.36
N LEU A 131 -3.69 1.05 -10.79
CA LEU A 131 -3.54 1.52 -12.17
C LEU A 131 -2.08 1.89 -12.48
N ASN A 132 -1.38 2.52 -11.54
CA ASN A 132 0.04 2.83 -11.68
C ASN A 132 0.89 1.57 -11.76
N MET A 133 0.63 0.55 -10.93
CA MET A 133 1.28 -0.75 -11.04
C MET A 133 1.05 -1.42 -12.40
N ARG A 134 -0.17 -1.30 -12.95
CA ARG A 134 -0.48 -1.85 -14.26
C ARG A 134 0.27 -1.14 -15.39
N ARG A 135 0.50 0.17 -15.27
CA ARG A 135 1.33 0.94 -16.20
C ARG A 135 2.82 0.57 -16.08
N TRP A 136 3.29 0.42 -14.86
CA TRP A 136 4.66 -0.02 -14.57
C TRP A 136 4.95 -1.40 -15.16
N HIS A 137 4.02 -2.34 -15.03
CA HIS A 137 4.12 -3.66 -15.61
C HIS A 137 4.33 -3.63 -17.14
N LYS A 138 3.71 -2.70 -17.85
CA LYS A 138 3.90 -2.54 -19.30
C LYS A 138 5.33 -2.15 -19.69
N ASN A 139 6.01 -1.40 -18.84
CA ASN A 139 7.34 -0.86 -19.14
C ASN A 139 8.48 -1.81 -18.73
N ILE A 140 8.24 -2.73 -17.81
CA ILE A 140 9.28 -3.64 -17.23
C ILE A 140 9.28 -5.03 -17.91
N HIS A 141 8.33 -5.33 -18.78
CA HIS A 141 8.20 -6.63 -19.47
C HIS A 141 9.45 -7.14 -20.19
N ILE A 142 10.43 -6.27 -20.42
CA ILE A 142 11.64 -6.62 -21.18
C ILE A 142 12.68 -7.34 -20.30
N ALA A 143 12.65 -7.16 -18.98
CA ALA A 143 13.72 -7.59 -18.08
C ALA A 143 13.33 -8.68 -17.07
N LEU A 144 12.04 -8.87 -16.75
CA LEU A 144 11.59 -9.83 -15.74
C LEU A 144 10.64 -10.88 -16.30
N THR A 145 10.78 -12.10 -15.79
CA THR A 145 9.83 -13.18 -16.07
C THR A 145 8.47 -12.88 -15.39
N ARG A 146 7.39 -13.25 -16.04
CA ARG A 146 6.02 -13.00 -15.55
C ARG A 146 5.74 -13.62 -14.17
N SER A 147 6.40 -14.74 -13.85
CA SER A 147 6.36 -15.39 -12.53
C SER A 147 6.99 -14.53 -11.46
N ASP A 148 8.19 -14.02 -11.71
CA ASP A 148 8.96 -13.22 -10.75
C ASP A 148 8.26 -11.91 -10.41
N TYR A 149 7.67 -11.26 -11.43
CA TYR A 149 6.86 -10.06 -11.21
C TYR A 149 5.63 -10.34 -10.33
N ARG A 150 4.95 -11.49 -10.55
CA ARG A 150 3.78 -11.87 -9.75
C ARG A 150 4.16 -12.07 -8.29
N GLU A 151 5.26 -12.74 -8.03
CA GLU A 151 5.73 -13.06 -6.69
C GLU A 151 6.29 -11.84 -5.97
N LEU A 152 7.12 -11.03 -6.65
CA LEU A 152 7.82 -9.91 -6.05
C LEU A 152 6.97 -8.65 -5.90
N ALA A 153 6.02 -8.42 -6.80
CA ALA A 153 5.23 -7.19 -6.83
C ALA A 153 3.75 -7.41 -6.51
N LEU A 154 3.12 -8.40 -7.16
CA LEU A 154 1.67 -8.52 -7.10
C LEU A 154 1.19 -9.10 -5.75
N HIS A 155 1.84 -10.14 -5.24
CA HIS A 155 1.45 -10.80 -3.99
C HIS A 155 1.48 -9.86 -2.78
N PRO A 156 2.59 -9.16 -2.47
CA PRO A 156 2.65 -8.31 -1.27
C PRO A 156 1.62 -7.16 -1.30
N VAL A 157 1.37 -6.60 -2.48
CA VAL A 157 0.37 -5.52 -2.62
C VAL A 157 -1.05 -6.05 -2.47
N LEU A 158 -1.37 -7.21 -3.06
CA LEU A 158 -2.68 -7.82 -2.89
C LEU A 158 -2.96 -8.18 -1.43
N ASP A 159 -1.97 -8.66 -0.70
CA ASP A 159 -2.10 -8.99 0.72
C ASP A 159 -2.29 -7.72 1.57
N ALA A 160 -1.56 -6.65 1.28
CA ALA A 160 -1.78 -5.35 1.92
C ALA A 160 -3.20 -4.80 1.64
N ILE A 161 -3.71 -4.93 0.41
CA ILE A 161 -5.07 -4.54 0.05
C ILE A 161 -6.12 -5.41 0.76
N ARG A 162 -5.89 -6.71 0.88
CA ARG A 162 -6.76 -7.62 1.64
C ARG A 162 -6.82 -7.23 3.11
N LEU A 163 -5.65 -6.93 3.70
CA LEU A 163 -5.55 -6.43 5.07
C LEU A 163 -6.36 -5.15 5.24
N TYR A 164 -6.17 -4.16 4.36
CA TYR A 164 -6.96 -2.93 4.38
C TYR A 164 -8.47 -3.18 4.32
N LYS A 165 -8.93 -4.01 3.37
CA LYS A 165 -10.36 -4.35 3.22
C LYS A 165 -10.91 -5.04 4.47
N LYS A 166 -10.14 -5.94 5.07
CA LYS A 166 -10.51 -6.65 6.31
C LYS A 166 -10.63 -5.65 7.47
N THR A 167 -9.63 -4.81 7.67
CA THR A 167 -9.64 -3.78 8.72
C THR A 167 -10.78 -2.79 8.53
N ALA A 168 -11.02 -2.31 7.30
CA ALA A 168 -12.12 -1.40 7.01
C ALA A 168 -13.49 -2.01 7.35
N LYS A 169 -13.70 -3.31 7.05
CA LYS A 169 -14.93 -4.03 7.43
C LYS A 169 -15.08 -4.15 8.95
N ILE A 170 -14.01 -4.46 9.67
CA ILE A 170 -14.02 -4.58 11.14
C ILE A 170 -14.30 -3.22 11.77
N THR A 171 -13.63 -2.17 11.31
CA THR A 171 -13.84 -0.79 11.80
C THR A 171 -15.29 -0.35 11.65
N ILE A 172 -15.91 -0.59 10.48
CA ILE A 172 -17.31 -0.21 10.24
C ILE A 172 -18.24 -1.01 11.16
N LYS A 173 -18.04 -2.33 11.25
CA LYS A 173 -18.87 -3.17 12.15
C LYS A 173 -18.70 -2.74 13.61
N GLY A 174 -17.47 -2.45 14.04
CA GLY A 174 -17.17 -1.96 15.38
C GLY A 174 -17.84 -0.61 15.66
N MET A 175 -17.80 0.33 14.69
CA MET A 175 -18.49 1.62 14.85
C MET A 175 -20.01 1.47 14.91
N ILE A 176 -20.61 0.61 14.11
CA ILE A 176 -22.04 0.33 14.18
C ILE A 176 -22.39 -0.22 15.57
N ALA A 177 -21.65 -1.23 16.04
CA ALA A 177 -21.86 -1.81 17.38
C ALA A 177 -21.67 -0.75 18.49
N ALA A 178 -20.63 0.06 18.42
CA ALA A 178 -20.38 1.15 19.38
C ALA A 178 -21.52 2.19 19.37
N SER A 179 -22.03 2.55 18.17
CA SER A 179 -23.16 3.47 18.04
C SER A 179 -24.45 2.90 18.66
N PHE A 180 -24.71 1.59 18.48
CA PHE A 180 -25.85 0.95 19.12
C PHE A 180 -25.72 0.92 20.63
N ILE A 181 -24.54 0.58 21.16
CA ILE A 181 -24.27 0.60 22.61
C ILE A 181 -24.43 2.02 23.15
N PHE A 182 -23.89 3.01 22.42
CA PHE A 182 -24.02 4.42 22.81
C PHE A 182 -25.48 4.86 22.89
N ILE A 183 -26.29 4.55 21.89
CA ILE A 183 -27.74 4.89 21.86
C ILE A 183 -28.49 4.15 22.98
N ALA A 184 -28.18 2.86 23.20
CA ALA A 184 -28.80 2.09 24.27
C ALA A 184 -28.49 2.69 25.64
N LEU A 185 -27.24 2.98 25.94
CA LEU A 185 -26.84 3.64 27.18
C LEU A 185 -27.47 5.04 27.31
N PHE A 186 -27.58 5.73 26.17
CA PHE A 186 -28.18 7.05 26.12
C PHE A 186 -29.68 7.03 26.49
N VAL A 187 -30.42 6.03 26.05
CA VAL A 187 -31.86 5.87 26.33
C VAL A 187 -32.09 5.34 27.77
N VAL A 188 -31.21 4.45 28.23
CA VAL A 188 -31.38 3.79 29.54
C VAL A 188 -30.88 4.66 30.70
N ALA A 189 -29.91 5.56 30.48
CA ALA A 189 -29.35 6.43 31.52
C ALA A 189 -30.40 7.20 32.36
N PRO A 190 -31.49 7.77 31.81
CA PRO A 190 -32.50 8.47 32.61
C PRO A 190 -33.30 7.55 33.53
N PHE A 191 -33.39 6.23 33.22
CA PHE A 191 -34.15 5.28 34.06
C PHE A 191 -33.36 4.84 35.31
N PHE A 192 -32.04 4.99 35.30
CA PHE A 192 -31.17 4.67 36.45
C PHE A 192 -31.01 5.85 37.43
N HIS A 193 -31.65 6.98 37.16
CA HIS A 193 -31.71 8.10 38.11
C HIS A 193 -33.13 8.21 38.72
N PRO A 194 -33.52 7.28 39.63
CA PRO A 194 -34.80 7.35 40.31
C PRO A 194 -34.70 8.32 41.50
N GLY A 195 -34.66 9.59 41.23
CA GLY A 195 -34.49 10.50 42.33
C GLY A 195 -34.76 11.96 41.97
N ASN A 196 -36.00 12.26 41.59
CA ASN A 196 -36.64 13.49 41.94
C ASN A 196 -38.17 13.41 41.69
N LYS A 197 -38.88 12.83 42.65
CA LYS A 197 -40.24 13.24 42.91
C LYS A 197 -40.24 14.29 43.96
#